data_419dd4b47f63d4df4fd8c4c6b24f6e1b
#
_entry.id   419dd4b47f63d4df4fd8c4c6b24f6e1b
#
_cell.length_a   1.000
_cell.length_b   1.000
_cell.length_c   1.000
_cell.angle_alpha   90.00
_cell.angle_beta   90.00
_cell.angle_gamma   90.00
#
_symmetry.space_group_name_H-M   'P 1'
#
loop_
_entity.id
_entity.type
_entity.pdbx_description
1 polymer ?
#
loop_
_entity_poly.entity_id
_entity_poly.type
_entity_poly.pdbx_seq_one_letter_code
_entity_poly.pdbx_strand_id
1 'polypeptide(L)'
;TFRRVGVAALLLASVGLGACTQHVVRVSPDQAIDLSGRWNDVDSRMVADALIQQSFEAAGGDNWVSRHTRGSGGDRPTVIVGTVRNRSMEHVPVSTFVRDLERAYVNSGAVRVVSSRGERDEIRDERDDQQEYASADTRARLRMETGADYMLQGEIQAMEDREGGRSVGYCQVDRTLTSRESSERVWVGQHRIKKFIDRPRFGL
;
A
#
# COMPACT_ATOMS: atom_id res chain seq x y z
N THR A 1 62.47 39.72 -4.16
CA THR A 1 61.21 39.78 -4.91
C THR A 1 60.51 38.42 -5.03
N PHE A 2 61.12 37.30 -4.60
CA PHE A 2 60.53 35.93 -4.73
C PHE A 2 59.72 35.44 -3.51
N ARG A 3 59.67 36.21 -2.43
CA ARG A 3 58.98 35.75 -1.19
C ARG A 3 57.47 36.17 -1.06
N ARG A 4 57.00 37.03 -1.96
CA ARG A 4 55.61 37.55 -1.88
C ARG A 4 54.60 36.82 -2.79
N VAL A 5 55.05 35.98 -3.72
CA VAL A 5 54.23 35.23 -4.64
C VAL A 5 53.70 33.93 -4.04
N GLY A 6 54.39 33.36 -3.04
CA GLY A 6 54.00 32.09 -2.42
C GLY A 6 52.79 32.16 -1.45
N VAL A 7 52.53 33.34 -0.88
CA VAL A 7 51.44 33.48 0.14
C VAL A 7 50.08 33.72 -0.53
N ALA A 8 50.05 34.31 -1.72
CA ALA A 8 48.78 34.52 -2.44
C ALA A 8 48.20 33.25 -3.05
N ALA A 9 49.04 32.26 -3.36
CA ALA A 9 48.59 30.98 -3.93
C ALA A 9 47.95 30.02 -2.88
N LEU A 10 48.31 30.18 -1.59
CA LEU A 10 47.74 29.33 -0.52
C LEU A 10 46.35 29.80 -0.03
N LEU A 11 46.00 31.05 -0.29
CA LEU A 11 44.71 31.63 0.15
C LEU A 11 43.55 31.34 -0.84
N LEU A 12 43.83 30.90 -2.06
CA LEU A 12 42.80 30.54 -3.04
C LEU A 12 42.36 29.08 -2.98
N ALA A 13 43.06 28.21 -2.23
CA ALA A 13 42.74 26.78 -2.14
C ALA A 13 41.72 26.43 -1.03
N SER A 14 41.29 27.39 -0.21
CA SER A 14 40.42 27.14 0.95
C SER A 14 38.90 27.43 0.75
N VAL A 15 38.48 27.73 -0.47
CA VAL A 15 37.07 28.11 -0.74
C VAL A 15 36.21 26.95 -1.30
N GLY A 16 36.73 25.73 -1.37
CA GLY A 16 36.12 24.60 -2.08
C GLY A 16 35.40 23.53 -1.24
N LEU A 17 35.30 23.65 0.09
CA LEU A 17 34.58 22.67 0.92
C LEU A 17 33.22 23.22 1.34
N GLY A 18 32.37 23.51 0.36
CA GLY A 18 30.93 23.62 0.56
C GLY A 18 30.40 22.25 0.99
N ALA A 19 30.33 22.00 2.29
CA ALA A 19 29.69 20.79 2.80
C ALA A 19 28.26 20.77 2.31
N CYS A 20 27.90 19.79 1.49
CA CYS A 20 26.50 19.48 1.19
C CYS A 20 25.83 19.03 2.47
N THR A 21 25.33 19.97 3.26
CA THR A 21 24.55 19.68 4.46
C THR A 21 23.16 19.20 4.01
N GLN A 22 22.89 17.93 4.20
CA GLN A 22 21.56 17.39 4.02
C GLN A 22 20.66 17.97 5.12
N HIS A 23 19.60 18.68 4.73
CA HIS A 23 18.60 19.19 5.64
C HIS A 23 17.40 18.26 5.68
N VAL A 24 17.11 17.68 6.85
CA VAL A 24 15.98 16.79 7.08
C VAL A 24 14.92 17.50 7.92
N VAL A 25 13.72 17.63 7.38
CA VAL A 25 12.57 18.19 8.09
C VAL A 25 11.49 17.12 8.23
N ARG A 26 10.88 17.04 9.40
CA ARG A 26 9.69 16.22 9.60
C ARG A 26 8.46 16.98 9.10
N VAL A 27 7.69 16.34 8.23
CA VAL A 27 6.43 16.86 7.71
C VAL A 27 5.27 15.99 8.22
N SER A 28 4.03 16.48 8.09
CA SER A 28 2.85 15.67 8.41
C SER A 28 2.81 14.42 7.51
N PRO A 29 2.52 13.23 8.06
CA PRO A 29 2.31 12.02 7.25
C PRO A 29 1.20 12.16 6.20
N ASP A 30 0.25 13.08 6.41
CA ASP A 30 -0.87 13.31 5.50
C ASP A 30 -0.56 14.35 4.40
N GLN A 31 0.61 14.97 4.47
CA GLN A 31 1.03 15.93 3.45
C GLN A 31 1.44 15.20 2.18
N ALA A 32 0.75 15.51 1.07
CA ALA A 32 1.12 15.00 -0.24
C ALA A 32 2.42 15.65 -0.73
N ILE A 33 3.46 14.85 -0.92
CA ILE A 33 4.74 15.30 -1.47
C ILE A 33 5.14 14.37 -2.62
N ASP A 34 5.05 14.91 -3.84
CA ASP A 34 5.42 14.21 -5.07
C ASP A 34 6.77 14.69 -5.60
N LEU A 35 7.84 13.99 -5.27
CA LEU A 35 9.19 14.36 -5.71
C LEU A 35 9.60 13.75 -7.06
N SER A 36 9.14 12.57 -7.37
CA SER A 36 9.62 11.80 -8.53
C SER A 36 8.53 11.40 -9.52
N GLY A 37 7.26 11.60 -9.19
CA GLY A 37 6.12 11.09 -9.95
C GLY A 37 5.91 9.57 -9.85
N ARG A 38 6.78 8.84 -9.12
CA ARG A 38 6.61 7.42 -8.86
C ARG A 38 5.55 7.17 -7.79
N TRP A 39 5.17 5.90 -7.65
CA TRP A 39 4.28 5.47 -6.56
C TRP A 39 4.84 5.87 -5.20
N ASN A 40 4.01 6.50 -4.37
CA ASN A 40 4.37 6.93 -3.02
C ASN A 40 3.30 6.52 -1.98
N ASP A 41 3.47 6.96 -0.74
CA ASP A 41 2.59 6.64 0.39
C ASP A 41 1.19 7.26 0.24
N VAL A 42 1.10 8.46 -0.35
CA VAL A 42 -0.18 9.13 -0.62
C VAL A 42 -0.98 8.36 -1.67
N ASP A 43 -0.32 7.91 -2.75
CA ASP A 43 -0.95 7.06 -3.76
C ASP A 43 -1.51 5.78 -3.13
N SER A 44 -0.73 5.14 -2.25
CA SER A 44 -1.11 3.90 -1.58
C SER A 44 -2.41 4.08 -0.77
N ARG A 45 -2.47 5.10 0.08
CA ARG A 45 -3.66 5.38 0.89
C ARG A 45 -4.87 5.77 0.04
N MET A 46 -4.68 6.72 -0.87
CA MET A 46 -5.75 7.22 -1.74
C MET A 46 -6.38 6.09 -2.57
N VAL A 47 -5.55 5.24 -3.15
CA VAL A 47 -6.03 4.10 -3.96
C VAL A 47 -6.73 3.07 -3.08
N ALA A 48 -6.18 2.76 -1.89
CA ALA A 48 -6.80 1.82 -0.98
C ALA A 48 -8.19 2.31 -0.55
N ASP A 49 -8.30 3.55 -0.08
CA ASP A 49 -9.55 4.13 0.37
C ASP A 49 -10.60 4.19 -0.78
N ALA A 50 -10.18 4.65 -1.96
CA ALA A 50 -11.07 4.72 -3.13
C ALA A 50 -11.58 3.34 -3.56
N LEU A 51 -10.73 2.31 -3.60
CA LEU A 51 -11.13 0.96 -3.99
C LEU A 51 -12.05 0.30 -2.95
N ILE A 52 -11.80 0.54 -1.66
CA ILE A 52 -12.66 0.02 -0.60
C ILE A 52 -14.02 0.72 -0.65
N GLN A 53 -14.07 2.04 -0.81
CA GLN A 53 -15.32 2.76 -1.00
C GLN A 53 -16.09 2.24 -2.20
N GLN A 54 -15.45 2.10 -3.37
CA GLN A 54 -16.05 1.51 -4.57
C GLN A 54 -16.62 0.11 -4.31
N SER A 55 -15.97 -0.68 -3.45
CA SER A 55 -16.43 -2.04 -3.17
C SER A 55 -17.76 -2.09 -2.42
N PHE A 56 -18.11 -1.03 -1.72
CA PHE A 56 -19.39 -0.90 -1.00
C PHE A 56 -20.43 -0.12 -1.79
N GLU A 57 -20.05 0.54 -2.89
CA GLU A 57 -20.98 1.23 -3.77
C GLU A 57 -21.65 0.23 -4.72
N ALA A 58 -22.95 0.37 -4.89
CA ALA A 58 -23.69 -0.36 -5.93
C ALA A 58 -24.83 0.50 -6.45
N ALA A 59 -25.05 0.43 -7.74
CA ALA A 59 -26.24 0.99 -8.34
C ALA A 59 -27.49 0.36 -7.70
N GLY A 60 -28.33 1.18 -7.06
CA GLY A 60 -29.54 0.71 -6.39
C GLY A 60 -29.36 0.15 -4.98
N GLY A 61 -28.17 0.31 -4.36
CA GLY A 61 -27.94 -0.07 -2.96
C GLY A 61 -27.76 -1.57 -2.71
N ASP A 62 -27.78 -2.41 -3.74
CA ASP A 62 -27.63 -3.86 -3.64
C ASP A 62 -26.17 -4.30 -3.90
N ASN A 63 -25.26 -3.97 -2.99
CA ASN A 63 -23.86 -4.37 -3.07
C ASN A 63 -23.66 -5.83 -2.61
N TRP A 64 -22.45 -6.34 -2.82
CA TRP A 64 -22.08 -7.71 -2.45
C TRP A 64 -22.23 -7.99 -0.95
N VAL A 65 -22.01 -6.99 -0.08
CA VAL A 65 -22.22 -7.12 1.38
C VAL A 65 -23.70 -7.34 1.69
N SER A 66 -24.58 -6.52 1.10
CA SER A 66 -26.04 -6.65 1.29
C SER A 66 -26.56 -8.01 0.80
N ARG A 67 -26.01 -8.50 -0.34
CA ARG A 67 -26.37 -9.83 -0.85
C ARG A 67 -25.91 -10.94 0.10
N HIS A 68 -24.67 -10.87 0.60
CA HIS A 68 -24.15 -11.83 1.57
C HIS A 68 -25.01 -11.84 2.85
N THR A 69 -25.25 -10.67 3.44
CA THR A 69 -26.01 -10.52 4.69
C THR A 69 -27.42 -11.10 4.58
N ARG A 70 -28.09 -10.90 3.44
CA ARG A 70 -29.40 -11.51 3.19
C ARG A 70 -29.32 -13.03 3.06
N GLY A 71 -28.30 -13.55 2.40
CA GLY A 71 -28.09 -14.99 2.20
C GLY A 71 -27.66 -15.73 3.46
N SER A 72 -26.94 -15.06 4.37
CA SER A 72 -26.38 -15.65 5.59
C SER A 72 -27.21 -15.44 6.86
N GLY A 73 -28.44 -14.90 6.73
CA GLY A 73 -29.29 -14.64 7.89
C GLY A 73 -28.87 -13.45 8.76
N GLY A 74 -28.12 -12.51 8.22
CA GLY A 74 -27.70 -11.29 8.91
C GLY A 74 -26.20 -11.24 9.27
N ASP A 75 -25.43 -12.27 8.96
CA ASP A 75 -24.01 -12.29 9.25
C ASP A 75 -23.22 -11.33 8.33
N ARG A 76 -22.18 -10.71 8.92
CA ARG A 76 -21.24 -9.89 8.16
C ARG A 76 -20.29 -10.80 7.37
N PRO A 77 -19.99 -10.48 6.09
CA PRO A 77 -19.05 -11.25 5.31
C PRO A 77 -17.63 -11.18 5.89
N THR A 78 -16.91 -12.28 5.79
CA THR A 78 -15.52 -12.39 6.22
C THR A 78 -14.62 -12.36 5.01
N VAL A 79 -13.66 -11.42 4.99
CA VAL A 79 -12.75 -11.17 3.88
C VAL A 79 -11.31 -11.48 4.30
N ILE A 80 -10.55 -12.11 3.40
CA ILE A 80 -9.09 -12.18 3.48
C ILE A 80 -8.50 -11.31 2.37
N VAL A 81 -7.54 -10.46 2.72
CA VAL A 81 -6.77 -9.74 1.71
C VAL A 81 -5.65 -10.67 1.23
N GLY A 82 -5.79 -11.11 0.00
CA GLY A 82 -4.85 -12.02 -0.65
C GLY A 82 -3.74 -11.27 -1.39
N THR A 83 -3.14 -11.93 -2.37
CA THR A 83 -1.98 -11.42 -3.09
C THR A 83 -2.31 -10.20 -3.95
N VAL A 84 -1.51 -9.16 -3.79
CA VAL A 84 -1.38 -8.05 -4.74
C VAL A 84 -0.09 -8.25 -5.53
N ARG A 85 -0.19 -8.30 -6.85
CA ARG A 85 0.97 -8.47 -7.72
C ARG A 85 1.40 -7.14 -8.30
N ASN A 86 2.66 -6.77 -8.08
CA ASN A 86 3.25 -5.65 -8.80
C ASN A 86 3.71 -6.13 -10.19
N ARG A 87 3.07 -5.63 -11.25
CA ARG A 87 3.41 -5.87 -12.66
C ARG A 87 4.10 -4.68 -13.29
N SER A 88 4.36 -3.63 -12.52
CA SER A 88 5.08 -2.45 -12.97
C SER A 88 6.59 -2.67 -12.92
N MET A 89 7.32 -1.81 -13.61
CA MET A 89 8.79 -1.73 -13.52
C MET A 89 9.24 -0.92 -12.29
N GLU A 90 8.33 -0.35 -11.53
CA GLU A 90 8.62 0.42 -10.33
C GLU A 90 8.69 -0.48 -9.09
N HIS A 91 9.51 -0.08 -8.14
CA HIS A 91 9.48 -0.70 -6.83
C HIS A 91 8.30 -0.15 -6.02
N VAL A 92 7.19 -0.89 -6.01
CA VAL A 92 6.02 -0.56 -5.21
C VAL A 92 6.04 -1.40 -3.92
N PRO A 93 6.01 -0.80 -2.72
CA PRO A 93 5.95 -1.54 -1.46
C PRO A 93 4.55 -2.14 -1.27
N VAL A 94 4.32 -3.27 -1.93
CA VAL A 94 3.01 -3.95 -1.98
C VAL A 94 2.48 -4.30 -0.58
N SER A 95 3.37 -4.64 0.35
CA SER A 95 2.99 -4.94 1.73
C SER A 95 2.32 -3.75 2.43
N THR A 96 2.85 -2.52 2.24
CA THR A 96 2.24 -1.30 2.77
C THR A 96 0.84 -1.10 2.19
N PHE A 97 0.70 -1.26 0.88
CA PHE A 97 -0.60 -1.14 0.22
C PHE A 97 -1.61 -2.19 0.70
N VAL A 98 -1.18 -3.43 0.94
CA VAL A 98 -2.05 -4.48 1.52
C VAL A 98 -2.52 -4.07 2.91
N ARG A 99 -1.63 -3.54 3.75
CA ARG A 99 -2.00 -3.03 5.10
C ARG A 99 -2.98 -1.86 5.04
N ASP A 100 -2.84 -0.97 4.07
CA ASP A 100 -3.81 0.13 3.87
C ASP A 100 -5.19 -0.40 3.51
N LEU A 101 -5.28 -1.42 2.64
CA LEU A 101 -6.53 -2.10 2.30
C LEU A 101 -7.16 -2.82 3.50
N GLU A 102 -6.37 -3.58 4.27
CA GLU A 102 -6.85 -4.27 5.48
C GLU A 102 -7.43 -3.27 6.48
N ARG A 103 -6.71 -2.17 6.72
CA ARG A 103 -7.15 -1.09 7.61
C ARG A 103 -8.46 -0.46 7.13
N ALA A 104 -8.58 -0.15 5.83
CA ALA A 104 -9.79 0.44 5.27
C ALA A 104 -10.99 -0.50 5.41
N TYR A 105 -10.82 -1.81 5.17
CA TYR A 105 -11.87 -2.80 5.38
C TYR A 105 -12.28 -2.93 6.86
N VAL A 106 -11.31 -3.05 7.78
CA VAL A 106 -11.59 -3.14 9.22
C VAL A 106 -12.35 -1.90 9.69
N ASN A 107 -11.88 -0.72 9.29
CA ASN A 107 -12.48 0.55 9.72
C ASN A 107 -13.86 0.80 9.12
N SER A 108 -14.19 0.20 8.00
CA SER A 108 -15.54 0.29 7.42
C SER A 108 -16.62 -0.32 8.33
N GLY A 109 -16.24 -1.28 9.18
CA GLY A 109 -17.18 -2.04 10.02
C GLY A 109 -18.18 -2.92 9.27
N ALA A 110 -18.19 -2.87 7.94
CA ALA A 110 -19.12 -3.61 7.09
C ALA A 110 -18.74 -5.09 6.93
N VAL A 111 -17.47 -5.42 7.12
CA VAL A 111 -16.92 -6.76 6.95
C VAL A 111 -16.08 -7.17 8.14
N ARG A 112 -15.81 -8.47 8.27
CA ARG A 112 -14.74 -9.01 9.13
C ARG A 112 -13.51 -9.27 8.29
N VAL A 113 -12.33 -8.90 8.76
CA VAL A 113 -11.07 -9.22 8.09
C VAL A 113 -10.34 -10.28 8.90
N VAL A 114 -9.90 -11.34 8.25
CA VAL A 114 -9.09 -12.41 8.86
C VAL A 114 -7.65 -12.29 8.40
N SER A 115 -6.74 -12.67 9.28
CA SER A 115 -5.30 -12.63 9.05
C SER A 115 -4.88 -13.42 7.81
N SER A 116 -3.83 -12.96 7.17
CA SER A 116 -3.17 -13.63 6.05
C SER A 116 -2.61 -14.99 6.48
N ARG A 117 -2.20 -15.82 5.50
CA ARG A 117 -1.66 -17.15 5.81
C ARG A 117 -0.44 -17.07 6.73
N GLY A 118 0.53 -16.20 6.42
CA GLY A 118 1.75 -16.09 7.23
C GLY A 118 1.45 -15.67 8.66
N GLU A 119 0.57 -14.68 8.85
CA GLU A 119 0.17 -14.24 10.19
C GLU A 119 -0.58 -15.34 10.97
N ARG A 120 -1.40 -16.14 10.28
CA ARG A 120 -2.05 -17.27 10.95
C ARG A 120 -1.07 -18.36 11.39
N ASP A 121 -0.03 -18.60 10.60
CA ASP A 121 1.00 -19.57 10.96
C ASP A 121 1.70 -19.13 12.25
N GLU A 122 2.10 -17.85 12.39
CA GLU A 122 2.65 -17.29 13.63
C GLU A 122 1.67 -17.41 14.83
N ILE A 123 0.37 -17.16 14.61
CA ILE A 123 -0.65 -17.29 15.65
C ILE A 123 -0.83 -18.75 16.08
N ARG A 124 -0.71 -19.71 15.16
CA ARG A 124 -0.79 -21.13 15.47
C ARG A 124 0.39 -21.59 16.30
N ASP A 125 1.59 -21.19 15.89
CA ASP A 125 2.82 -21.48 16.62
C ASP A 125 2.72 -20.93 18.06
N GLU A 126 2.29 -19.69 18.24
CA GLU A 126 2.07 -19.09 19.56
C GLU A 126 0.99 -19.81 20.38
N ARG A 127 -0.09 -20.28 19.74
CA ARG A 127 -1.11 -21.07 20.45
C ARG A 127 -0.58 -22.41 20.93
N ASP A 128 0.26 -23.05 20.14
CA ASP A 128 0.86 -24.33 20.49
C ASP A 128 1.85 -24.14 21.66
N ASP A 129 2.67 -23.09 21.63
CA ASP A 129 3.54 -22.72 22.75
C ASP A 129 2.75 -22.41 24.03
N GLN A 130 1.61 -21.71 23.93
CA GLN A 130 0.76 -21.46 25.09
C GLN A 130 0.14 -22.73 25.70
N GLN A 131 -0.12 -23.77 24.91
CA GLN A 131 -0.60 -25.04 25.48
C GLN A 131 0.44 -25.70 26.37
N GLU A 132 1.72 -25.51 26.10
CA GLU A 132 2.83 -26.11 26.83
C GLU A 132 3.28 -25.25 28.02
N TYR A 133 3.41 -23.93 27.81
CA TYR A 133 4.09 -23.03 28.77
C TYR A 133 3.18 -22.10 29.56
N ALA A 134 1.96 -21.81 29.08
CA ALA A 134 1.06 -20.89 29.77
C ALA A 134 0.19 -21.58 30.82
N SER A 135 -0.22 -20.81 31.84
CA SER A 135 -1.16 -21.29 32.84
C SER A 135 -2.53 -21.61 32.22
N ALA A 136 -3.25 -22.54 32.84
CA ALA A 136 -4.57 -22.97 32.39
C ALA A 136 -5.60 -21.80 32.26
N ASP A 137 -5.42 -20.76 33.09
CA ASP A 137 -6.33 -19.63 33.14
C ASP A 137 -6.06 -18.61 32.05
N THR A 138 -4.83 -18.53 31.51
CA THR A 138 -4.39 -17.52 30.59
C THR A 138 -4.18 -18.02 29.17
N ARG A 139 -4.00 -19.33 28.96
CA ARG A 139 -3.76 -19.91 27.64
C ARG A 139 -4.94 -19.73 26.69
N ALA A 140 -4.66 -19.51 25.42
CA ALA A 140 -5.67 -19.40 24.38
C ALA A 140 -6.47 -20.71 24.25
N ARG A 141 -7.79 -20.59 24.09
CA ARG A 141 -8.63 -21.75 23.82
C ARG A 141 -8.39 -22.24 22.39
N LEU A 142 -8.18 -23.55 22.23
CA LEU A 142 -8.12 -24.18 20.92
C LEU A 142 -9.52 -24.17 20.28
N ARG A 143 -9.77 -23.24 19.39
CA ARG A 143 -11.00 -23.12 18.61
C ARG A 143 -10.69 -23.18 17.12
N MET A 144 -11.71 -23.57 16.35
CA MET A 144 -11.63 -23.47 14.89
C MET A 144 -11.43 -22.01 14.47
N GLU A 145 -10.57 -21.78 13.50
CA GLU A 145 -10.36 -20.46 12.91
C GLU A 145 -11.59 -20.04 12.10
N THR A 146 -11.86 -18.73 12.10
CA THR A 146 -12.88 -18.18 11.23
C THR A 146 -12.41 -18.27 9.78
N GLY A 147 -13.15 -18.99 8.95
CA GLY A 147 -12.90 -19.06 7.51
C GLY A 147 -13.26 -17.73 6.83
N ALA A 148 -12.56 -17.38 5.77
CA ALA A 148 -12.96 -16.27 4.92
C ALA A 148 -14.01 -16.71 3.90
N ASP A 149 -15.06 -15.92 3.72
CA ASP A 149 -16.07 -16.12 2.67
C ASP A 149 -15.55 -15.63 1.33
N TYR A 150 -14.77 -14.55 1.35
CA TYR A 150 -14.26 -13.88 0.16
C TYR A 150 -12.77 -13.64 0.23
N MET A 151 -12.13 -13.60 -0.94
CA MET A 151 -10.72 -13.25 -1.10
C MET A 151 -10.59 -12.04 -2.02
N LEU A 152 -9.93 -10.97 -1.51
CA LEU A 152 -9.57 -9.80 -2.31
C LEU A 152 -8.18 -10.01 -2.91
N GLN A 153 -8.09 -9.97 -4.23
CA GLN A 153 -6.84 -10.10 -4.97
C GLN A 153 -6.71 -9.00 -6.00
N GLY A 154 -5.53 -8.81 -6.59
CA GLY A 154 -5.39 -7.88 -7.71
C GLY A 154 -3.96 -7.64 -8.13
N GLU A 155 -3.79 -6.62 -8.96
CA GLU A 155 -2.49 -6.26 -9.50
C GLU A 155 -2.34 -4.75 -9.69
N ILE A 156 -1.09 -4.31 -9.71
CA ILE A 156 -0.66 -2.95 -9.98
C ILE A 156 0.10 -2.98 -11.29
N GLN A 157 -0.30 -2.12 -12.23
CA GLN A 157 0.35 -1.92 -13.51
C GLN A 157 0.77 -0.46 -13.64
N ALA A 158 1.92 -0.19 -14.27
CA ALA A 158 2.37 1.16 -14.56
C ALA A 158 2.94 1.25 -15.97
N MET A 159 2.72 2.38 -16.60
CA MET A 159 3.29 2.78 -17.88
C MET A 159 3.91 4.16 -17.73
N GLU A 160 5.01 4.40 -18.40
CA GLU A 160 5.62 5.71 -18.47
C GLU A 160 5.92 6.07 -19.92
N ASP A 161 5.50 7.27 -20.32
CA ASP A 161 5.80 7.87 -21.62
C ASP A 161 6.70 9.10 -21.41
N ARG A 162 7.80 9.17 -22.16
CA ARG A 162 8.85 10.20 -21.98
C ARG A 162 9.24 10.82 -23.29
N GLU A 163 9.23 12.15 -23.32
CA GLU A 163 9.72 12.93 -24.45
C GLU A 163 10.27 14.29 -23.98
N GLY A 164 11.43 14.68 -24.49
CA GLY A 164 11.94 16.04 -24.38
C GLY A 164 12.13 16.60 -22.96
N GLY A 165 12.37 15.75 -21.95
CA GLY A 165 12.46 16.13 -20.54
C GLY A 165 11.14 16.10 -19.79
N ARG A 166 10.05 15.78 -20.47
CA ARG A 166 8.73 15.55 -19.90
C ARG A 166 8.43 14.08 -19.81
N SER A 167 7.70 13.67 -18.80
CA SER A 167 7.15 12.33 -18.74
C SER A 167 5.74 12.31 -18.16
N VAL A 168 4.97 11.32 -18.57
CA VAL A 168 3.66 11.01 -18.01
C VAL A 168 3.73 9.62 -17.41
N GLY A 169 3.59 9.53 -16.09
CA GLY A 169 3.40 8.29 -15.37
C GLY A 169 1.91 7.95 -15.28
N TYR A 170 1.56 6.73 -15.62
CA TYR A 170 0.21 6.19 -15.47
C TYR A 170 0.30 4.91 -14.65
N CYS A 171 -0.49 4.84 -13.59
CA CYS A 171 -0.60 3.67 -12.75
C CYS A 171 -2.05 3.23 -12.66
N GLN A 172 -2.30 1.93 -12.81
CA GLN A 172 -3.60 1.31 -12.71
C GLN A 172 -3.55 0.20 -11.67
N VAL A 173 -4.52 0.21 -10.77
CA VAL A 173 -4.71 -0.83 -9.76
C VAL A 173 -6.04 -1.51 -10.00
N ASP A 174 -5.99 -2.79 -10.33
CA ASP A 174 -7.16 -3.63 -10.53
C ASP A 174 -7.36 -4.55 -9.33
N ARG A 175 -8.60 -4.69 -8.87
CA ARG A 175 -8.97 -5.51 -7.73
C ARG A 175 -10.18 -6.37 -8.04
N THR A 176 -10.15 -7.59 -7.51
CA THR A 176 -11.26 -8.55 -7.66
C THR A 176 -11.55 -9.18 -6.31
N LEU A 177 -12.81 -9.17 -5.92
CA LEU A 177 -13.31 -9.91 -4.77
C LEU A 177 -14.00 -11.17 -5.27
N THR A 178 -13.49 -12.31 -4.84
CA THR A 178 -13.95 -13.63 -5.29
C THR A 178 -14.54 -14.42 -4.11
N SER A 179 -15.72 -15.00 -4.30
CA SER A 179 -16.28 -15.97 -3.37
C SER A 179 -15.39 -17.21 -3.31
N ARG A 180 -15.04 -17.66 -2.13
CA ARG A 180 -14.22 -18.88 -1.94
C ARG A 180 -15.02 -20.16 -2.14
N GLU A 181 -16.33 -20.09 -1.95
CA GLU A 181 -17.22 -21.23 -2.14
C GLU A 181 -17.50 -21.51 -3.62
N SER A 182 -17.95 -20.49 -4.35
CA SER A 182 -18.38 -20.62 -5.74
C SER A 182 -17.31 -20.25 -6.78
N SER A 183 -16.20 -19.63 -6.36
CA SER A 183 -15.20 -19.01 -7.25
C SER A 183 -15.76 -17.87 -8.12
N GLU A 184 -16.93 -17.37 -7.81
CA GLU A 184 -17.57 -16.25 -8.49
C GLU A 184 -16.90 -14.93 -8.11
N ARG A 185 -16.66 -14.06 -9.10
CA ARG A 185 -16.22 -12.69 -8.87
C ARG A 185 -17.41 -11.83 -8.51
N VAL A 186 -17.55 -11.52 -7.23
CA VAL A 186 -18.68 -10.75 -6.71
C VAL A 186 -18.52 -9.25 -6.83
N TRP A 187 -17.26 -8.79 -7.01
CA TRP A 187 -16.92 -7.40 -7.26
C TRP A 187 -15.59 -7.29 -8.01
N VAL A 188 -15.53 -6.30 -8.90
CA VAL A 188 -14.30 -5.90 -9.60
C VAL A 188 -14.21 -4.37 -9.53
N GLY A 189 -13.08 -3.87 -9.10
CA GLY A 189 -12.81 -2.44 -9.01
C GLY A 189 -11.49 -2.05 -9.66
N GLN A 190 -11.40 -0.80 -10.06
CA GLN A 190 -10.22 -0.23 -10.68
C GLN A 190 -10.02 1.19 -10.19
N HIS A 191 -8.76 1.53 -9.90
CA HIS A 191 -8.36 2.91 -9.67
C HIS A 191 -7.17 3.28 -10.54
N ARG A 192 -7.12 4.54 -11.00
CA ARG A 192 -6.10 5.03 -11.92
C ARG A 192 -5.49 6.31 -11.40
N ILE A 193 -4.17 6.40 -11.50
CA ILE A 193 -3.41 7.62 -11.20
C ILE A 193 -2.66 8.02 -12.44
N LYS A 194 -2.65 9.32 -12.75
CA LYS A 194 -1.87 9.88 -13.85
C LYS A 194 -1.10 11.08 -13.32
N LYS A 195 0.23 11.05 -13.45
CA LYS A 195 1.13 12.12 -13.00
C LYS A 195 1.89 12.68 -14.19
N PHE A 196 1.92 14.00 -14.31
CA PHE A 196 2.75 14.68 -15.29
C PHE A 196 4.03 15.19 -14.61
N ILE A 197 5.18 14.91 -15.21
CA ILE A 197 6.49 15.26 -14.68
C ILE A 197 7.20 16.12 -15.73
N ASP A 198 7.48 17.36 -15.38
CA ASP A 198 8.27 18.28 -16.19
C ASP A 198 9.62 18.52 -15.52
N ARG A 199 10.69 18.18 -16.21
CA ARG A 199 12.07 18.41 -15.75
C ARG A 199 12.66 19.46 -16.69
N PRO A 200 12.68 20.75 -16.27
CA PRO A 200 13.28 21.79 -17.10
C PRO A 200 14.73 21.42 -17.40
N ARG A 201 15.08 21.36 -18.68
CA ARG A 201 16.47 21.28 -19.09
C ARG A 201 17.11 22.61 -18.73
N PHE A 202 18.06 22.61 -17.81
CA PHE A 202 18.94 23.75 -17.67
C PHE A 202 19.68 23.87 -19.01
N GLY A 203 19.30 24.86 -19.84
CA GLY A 203 20.09 25.26 -20.98
C GLY A 203 21.42 25.83 -20.44
N LEU A 204 22.53 25.29 -20.90
CA LEU A 204 23.84 25.91 -20.82
C LEU A 204 23.88 27.11 -21.73
#